data_55efd07a95b949ef5bb68134340049e0
#
_entry.id   55efd07a95b949ef5bb68134340049e0
#
_cell.length_a   1.000
_cell.length_b   1.000
_cell.length_c   1.000
_cell.angle_alpha   90.00
_cell.angle_beta   90.00
_cell.angle_gamma   90.00
#
_symmetry.space_group_name_H-M   'P 1'
#
loop_
_entity.id
_entity.type
_entity.pdbx_description
1 polymer ?
#
loop_
_entity_poly.entity_id
_entity_poly.type
_entity_poly.pdbx_seq_one_letter_code
_entity_poly.pdbx_strand_id
1 'polypeptide(L)'
;MSRQVRTQMPQTQKKDKKSKSKGKKFDKNACLLMFILLFSGILIFLLLTASDNKKLNSTLNETFDFAKTRIERYENYNTNDQVKSLVRLMDKTTELSRVIAQEDNLSEEMLDEYANEQRLTGILVLDQNQKVTEQTAKDGDTMLLWQKLIESDYVCDIAKYPQKTYTTRLRNEGKLYDFAAVARQDAAGIVITYMQKEEVSELNGDLTMKSLFADFPFEMNGSIVICDDDKVVSTNKQELLSSSIEESKSLYKNEFKAGGNEIVCLHSKAGNWYGRKEKIKDYDAYIFFPESQVYITRNIVCVMYVLLALLLFSLYWVSRNRTEKRSILQDQKRLRVINALGHAYSSISLVNIKTEKIEIVKSSRNMKPDQKGDILSKAHLEELIQQVITEPFQEKYREFINMSTVTQRLEERETLSFTAQTVEGRWLTIIIVPQGYDKTGKLSTVLVANRDVTEEKEREIERDKNLRNALAAAEHANRAKTAFLN
;
A
#
# COMPACT_ATOMS: atom_id res chain seq x y z
N MET A 1 -4.96 6.26 -82.46
CA MET A 1 -4.58 7.68 -82.39
C MET A 1 -5.37 8.31 -81.23
N SER A 2 -4.77 8.54 -80.06
CA SER A 2 -5.26 9.47 -79.06
C SER A 2 -4.11 9.73 -78.08
N ARG A 3 -3.61 10.95 -78.10
CA ARG A 3 -2.51 11.46 -77.28
C ARG A 3 -3.02 11.66 -75.81
N GLN A 4 -2.38 10.99 -74.89
CA GLN A 4 -2.52 11.33 -73.47
C GLN A 4 -1.64 12.53 -73.15
N VAL A 5 -2.27 13.59 -72.66
CA VAL A 5 -1.62 14.77 -72.09
C VAL A 5 -1.31 14.45 -70.63
N ARG A 6 -0.04 14.35 -70.27
CA ARG A 6 0.44 14.26 -68.89
C ARG A 6 0.55 15.65 -68.29
N THR A 7 -0.37 15.97 -67.41
CA THR A 7 -0.30 17.17 -66.59
C THR A 7 0.65 16.92 -65.42
N GLN A 8 1.78 17.61 -65.39
CA GLN A 8 2.72 17.61 -64.26
C GLN A 8 2.15 18.45 -63.15
N MET A 9 1.89 17.85 -61.97
CA MET A 9 1.66 18.55 -60.73
C MET A 9 3.00 19.01 -60.11
N PRO A 10 3.06 20.18 -59.50
CA PRO A 10 4.29 20.66 -58.87
C PRO A 10 4.50 19.91 -57.51
N GLN A 11 5.72 19.42 -57.33
CA GLN A 11 6.19 18.82 -56.11
C GLN A 11 6.20 19.87 -54.98
N THR A 12 5.28 19.72 -54.02
CA THR A 12 5.32 20.43 -52.74
C THR A 12 6.48 19.89 -51.92
N GLN A 13 7.48 20.73 -51.72
CA GLN A 13 8.58 20.48 -50.79
C GLN A 13 8.00 20.19 -49.37
N LYS A 14 8.16 18.95 -48.92
CA LYS A 14 8.02 18.58 -47.51
C LYS A 14 9.12 19.29 -46.71
N LYS A 15 8.79 20.40 -46.08
CA LYS A 15 9.61 20.96 -45.01
C LYS A 15 9.60 19.98 -43.83
N ASP A 16 10.71 19.28 -43.66
CA ASP A 16 11.02 18.53 -42.43
C ASP A 16 10.91 19.43 -41.21
N LYS A 17 9.77 19.35 -40.54
CA LYS A 17 9.67 19.79 -39.15
C LYS A 17 10.44 18.80 -38.28
N LYS A 18 11.75 18.91 -38.17
CA LYS A 18 12.47 18.41 -37.02
C LYS A 18 11.98 19.15 -35.77
N SER A 19 10.88 18.67 -35.22
CA SER A 19 10.48 18.93 -33.84
C SER A 19 11.62 18.42 -32.96
N LYS A 20 12.52 19.31 -32.52
CA LYS A 20 13.40 19.04 -31.41
C LYS A 20 12.50 18.72 -30.21
N SER A 21 12.32 17.43 -29.95
CA SER A 21 11.83 16.93 -28.68
C SER A 21 12.72 17.56 -27.60
N LYS A 22 12.25 18.65 -26.99
CA LYS A 22 12.81 19.14 -25.73
C LYS A 22 12.62 17.99 -24.75
N GLY A 23 13.68 17.24 -24.46
CA GLY A 23 13.69 16.24 -23.41
C GLY A 23 13.03 16.85 -22.18
N LYS A 24 11.91 16.25 -21.73
CA LYS A 24 11.23 16.67 -20.49
C LYS A 24 12.29 16.68 -19.40
N LYS A 25 12.73 17.84 -18.97
CA LYS A 25 13.58 17.96 -17.79
C LYS A 25 12.85 17.24 -16.66
N PHE A 26 13.45 16.16 -16.18
CA PHE A 26 12.94 15.40 -15.05
C PHE A 26 12.72 16.38 -13.88
N ASP A 27 11.50 16.44 -13.39
CA ASP A 27 11.16 17.35 -12.31
C ASP A 27 11.72 16.81 -11.00
N LYS A 28 12.79 17.38 -10.54
CA LYS A 28 13.44 17.01 -9.28
C LYS A 28 12.47 17.01 -8.09
N ASN A 29 11.51 17.93 -8.08
CA ASN A 29 10.52 18.04 -7.01
C ASN A 29 9.48 16.92 -7.07
N ALA A 30 9.04 16.53 -8.29
CA ALA A 30 8.16 15.37 -8.45
C ALA A 30 8.83 14.07 -8.03
N CYS A 31 10.11 13.89 -8.38
CA CYS A 31 10.89 12.73 -7.94
C CYS A 31 11.08 12.71 -6.42
N LEU A 32 11.36 13.84 -5.81
CA LEU A 32 11.51 13.95 -4.35
C LEU A 32 10.19 13.63 -3.65
N LEU A 33 9.07 14.17 -4.12
CA LEU A 33 7.75 13.86 -3.58
C LEU A 33 7.43 12.36 -3.69
N MET A 34 7.68 11.76 -4.86
CA MET A 34 7.46 10.32 -5.07
C MET A 34 8.33 9.47 -4.15
N PHE A 35 9.59 9.87 -3.95
CA PHE A 35 10.52 9.19 -3.04
C PHE A 35 10.04 9.26 -1.59
N ILE A 36 9.59 10.44 -1.12
CA ILE A 36 9.06 10.63 0.24
C ILE A 36 7.81 9.76 0.45
N LEU A 37 6.86 9.76 -0.51
CA LEU A 37 5.66 8.93 -0.43
C LEU A 37 5.99 7.44 -0.43
N LEU A 38 6.93 6.99 -1.24
CA LEU A 38 7.33 5.59 -1.27
C LEU A 38 8.02 5.17 0.02
N PHE A 39 8.95 5.97 0.52
CA PHE A 39 9.68 5.69 1.77
C PHE A 39 8.74 5.65 2.98
N SER A 40 7.81 6.63 3.10
CA SER A 40 6.83 6.65 4.19
C SER A 40 5.85 5.47 4.09
N GLY A 41 5.46 5.04 2.88
CA GLY A 41 4.63 3.85 2.68
C GLY A 41 5.32 2.56 3.14
N ILE A 42 6.60 2.39 2.81
CA ILE A 42 7.40 1.25 3.29
C ILE A 42 7.51 1.27 4.82
N LEU A 43 7.77 2.43 5.40
CA LEU A 43 7.88 2.56 6.86
C LEU A 43 6.56 2.20 7.56
N ILE A 44 5.42 2.69 7.07
CA ILE A 44 4.09 2.34 7.58
C ILE A 44 3.85 0.83 7.47
N PHE A 45 4.16 0.23 6.32
CA PHE A 45 4.02 -1.22 6.12
C PHE A 45 4.83 -2.03 7.14
N LEU A 46 6.09 -1.66 7.38
CA LEU A 46 6.96 -2.35 8.35
C LEU A 46 6.46 -2.21 9.79
N LEU A 47 6.05 -1.01 10.19
CA LEU A 47 5.53 -0.75 11.54
C LEU A 47 4.23 -1.51 11.79
N LEU A 48 3.30 -1.52 10.83
CA LEU A 48 2.04 -2.27 10.95
C LEU A 48 2.30 -3.77 10.98
N THR A 49 3.21 -4.28 10.14
CA THR A 49 3.57 -5.71 10.15
C THR A 49 4.16 -6.12 11.50
N ALA A 50 5.02 -5.30 12.09
CA ALA A 50 5.57 -5.57 13.43
C ALA A 50 4.48 -5.54 14.51
N SER A 51 3.54 -4.61 14.42
CA SER A 51 2.39 -4.52 15.34
C SER A 51 1.47 -5.74 15.22
N ASP A 52 1.11 -6.13 13.99
CA ASP A 52 0.25 -7.28 13.72
C ASP A 52 0.91 -8.59 14.19
N ASN A 53 2.21 -8.76 13.97
CA ASN A 53 2.97 -9.91 14.48
C ASN A 53 3.00 -9.97 16.01
N LYS A 54 3.12 -8.83 16.68
CA LYS A 54 3.02 -8.77 18.15
C LYS A 54 1.63 -9.17 18.64
N LYS A 55 0.59 -8.68 17.96
CA LYS A 55 -0.80 -9.05 18.27
C LYS A 55 -1.03 -10.55 18.04
N LEU A 56 -0.59 -11.08 16.90
CA LEU A 56 -0.68 -12.50 16.59
C LEU A 56 -0.03 -13.36 17.70
N ASN A 57 1.16 -12.99 18.13
CA ASN A 57 1.88 -13.74 19.19
C ASN A 57 1.12 -13.67 20.53
N SER A 58 0.54 -12.53 20.90
CA SER A 58 -0.31 -12.40 22.09
C SER A 58 -1.54 -13.30 22.00
N THR A 59 -2.26 -13.23 20.87
CA THR A 59 -3.46 -14.04 20.63
C THR A 59 -3.14 -15.54 20.62
N LEU A 60 -2.01 -15.95 20.04
CA LEU A 60 -1.54 -17.35 20.11
C LEU A 60 -1.31 -17.79 21.55
N ASN A 61 -0.59 -17.00 22.36
CA ASN A 61 -0.35 -17.33 23.76
C ASN A 61 -1.66 -17.48 24.54
N GLU A 62 -2.55 -16.51 24.42
CA GLU A 62 -3.86 -16.54 25.10
C GLU A 62 -4.69 -17.75 24.69
N THR A 63 -4.65 -18.11 23.40
CA THR A 63 -5.36 -19.27 22.87
C THR A 63 -4.76 -20.59 23.37
N PHE A 64 -3.42 -20.69 23.44
CA PHE A 64 -2.75 -21.87 24.02
C PHE A 64 -3.03 -22.01 25.51
N ASP A 65 -2.98 -20.94 26.29
CA ASP A 65 -3.31 -20.95 27.72
C ASP A 65 -4.75 -21.37 27.95
N PHE A 66 -5.66 -20.89 27.11
CA PHE A 66 -7.06 -21.31 27.14
C PHE A 66 -7.20 -22.81 26.79
N ALA A 67 -6.54 -23.27 25.73
CA ALA A 67 -6.56 -24.68 25.35
C ALA A 67 -6.00 -25.58 26.46
N LYS A 68 -4.89 -25.20 27.05
CA LYS A 68 -4.28 -25.87 28.20
C LYS A 68 -5.25 -25.99 29.37
N THR A 69 -5.88 -24.88 29.75
CA THR A 69 -6.85 -24.87 30.86
C THR A 69 -8.04 -25.79 30.57
N ARG A 70 -8.55 -25.80 29.33
CA ARG A 70 -9.65 -26.71 28.95
C ARG A 70 -9.27 -28.16 28.96
N ILE A 71 -8.12 -28.52 28.41
CA ILE A 71 -7.60 -29.89 28.40
C ILE A 71 -7.34 -30.37 29.85
N GLU A 72 -6.70 -29.55 30.68
CA GLU A 72 -6.47 -29.86 32.12
C GLU A 72 -7.79 -30.09 32.89
N ARG A 73 -8.79 -29.28 32.63
CA ARG A 73 -10.11 -29.42 33.23
C ARG A 73 -10.80 -30.70 32.81
N TYR A 74 -10.72 -31.04 31.50
CA TYR A 74 -11.25 -32.30 30.98
C TYR A 74 -10.55 -33.52 31.59
N GLU A 75 -9.24 -33.54 31.67
CA GLU A 75 -8.47 -34.65 32.24
C GLU A 75 -8.74 -34.80 33.75
N ASN A 76 -8.80 -33.68 34.49
CA ASN A 76 -9.15 -33.71 35.92
C ASN A 76 -10.54 -34.27 36.13
N TYR A 77 -11.51 -33.91 35.28
CA TYR A 77 -12.86 -34.46 35.33
C TYR A 77 -12.84 -35.96 35.03
N ASN A 78 -12.17 -36.38 33.95
CA ASN A 78 -12.05 -37.78 33.58
C ASN A 78 -11.34 -38.63 34.66
N THR A 79 -10.24 -38.10 35.21
CA THR A 79 -9.52 -38.76 36.30
C THR A 79 -10.41 -38.89 37.56
N ASN A 80 -11.12 -37.85 37.92
CA ASN A 80 -12.05 -37.89 39.07
C ASN A 80 -13.20 -38.88 38.87
N ASP A 81 -13.77 -38.91 37.64
CA ASP A 81 -14.82 -39.92 37.32
C ASP A 81 -14.25 -41.33 37.36
N GLN A 82 -13.04 -41.54 36.79
CA GLN A 82 -12.36 -42.79 36.86
C GLN A 82 -12.13 -43.26 38.29
N VAL A 83 -11.58 -42.40 39.17
CA VAL A 83 -11.34 -42.72 40.57
C VAL A 83 -12.63 -43.09 41.28
N LYS A 84 -13.70 -42.29 41.13
CA LYS A 84 -15.01 -42.56 41.70
C LYS A 84 -15.57 -43.91 41.23
N SER A 85 -15.45 -44.17 39.90
CA SER A 85 -15.95 -45.41 39.32
C SER A 85 -15.18 -46.66 39.86
N LEU A 86 -13.85 -46.56 39.87
CA LEU A 86 -12.97 -47.66 40.39
C LEU A 86 -13.19 -47.91 41.88
N VAL A 87 -13.35 -46.85 42.71
CA VAL A 87 -13.65 -47.02 44.14
C VAL A 87 -15.01 -47.67 44.36
N ARG A 88 -16.07 -47.24 43.65
CA ARG A 88 -17.40 -47.86 43.72
C ARG A 88 -17.33 -49.34 43.25
N LEU A 89 -16.57 -49.62 42.21
CA LEU A 89 -16.43 -50.98 41.71
C LEU A 89 -15.70 -51.88 42.74
N MET A 90 -14.63 -51.35 43.37
CA MET A 90 -13.91 -52.02 44.43
C MET A 90 -14.82 -52.34 45.62
N ASP A 91 -15.69 -51.37 46.05
CA ASP A 91 -16.63 -51.59 47.13
C ASP A 91 -17.63 -52.71 46.79
N LYS A 92 -18.19 -52.70 45.58
CA LYS A 92 -19.07 -53.79 45.08
C LYS A 92 -18.35 -55.13 45.00
N THR A 93 -17.09 -55.18 44.54
CA THR A 93 -16.30 -56.39 44.47
C THR A 93 -16.03 -56.96 45.88
N THR A 94 -15.75 -56.08 46.85
CA THR A 94 -15.54 -56.43 48.24
C THR A 94 -16.81 -56.97 48.86
N GLU A 95 -17.94 -56.31 48.58
CA GLU A 95 -19.27 -56.78 49.02
C GLU A 95 -19.60 -58.17 48.40
N LEU A 96 -19.40 -58.37 47.08
CA LEU A 96 -19.55 -59.65 46.42
C LEU A 96 -18.73 -60.74 47.09
N SER A 97 -17.47 -60.47 47.40
CA SER A 97 -16.59 -61.44 48.12
C SER A 97 -17.15 -61.82 49.48
N ARG A 98 -17.86 -60.95 50.20
CA ARG A 98 -18.56 -61.24 51.45
C ARG A 98 -19.82 -62.05 51.21
N VAL A 99 -20.60 -61.71 50.17
CA VAL A 99 -21.81 -62.46 49.77
C VAL A 99 -21.43 -63.90 49.43
N ILE A 100 -20.38 -64.09 48.60
CA ILE A 100 -19.88 -65.44 48.28
C ILE A 100 -19.47 -66.22 49.54
N ALA A 101 -18.94 -65.59 50.55
CA ALA A 101 -18.54 -66.23 51.81
C ALA A 101 -19.73 -66.56 52.73
N GLN A 102 -20.92 -66.04 52.50
CA GLN A 102 -22.14 -66.29 53.23
C GLN A 102 -23.09 -67.32 52.58
N GLU A 103 -22.89 -67.59 51.29
CA GLU A 103 -23.67 -68.51 50.53
C GLU A 103 -23.05 -69.92 50.55
N ASP A 104 -23.84 -70.94 50.75
CA ASP A 104 -23.37 -72.34 50.79
C ASP A 104 -23.03 -72.90 49.38
N ASN A 105 -23.52 -72.30 48.32
CA ASN A 105 -23.30 -72.73 46.96
C ASN A 105 -23.06 -71.53 46.05
N LEU A 106 -21.84 -71.42 45.51
CA LEU A 106 -21.50 -70.48 44.49
C LEU A 106 -22.01 -71.01 43.12
N SER A 107 -22.96 -70.28 42.52
CA SER A 107 -23.51 -70.66 41.20
C SER A 107 -23.49 -69.49 40.24
N GLU A 108 -23.46 -69.80 38.94
CA GLU A 108 -23.53 -68.80 37.87
C GLU A 108 -24.80 -67.94 37.97
N GLU A 109 -25.94 -68.52 38.37
CA GLU A 109 -27.25 -67.83 38.54
C GLU A 109 -27.14 -66.74 39.61
N MET A 110 -26.54 -67.05 40.74
CA MET A 110 -26.32 -66.10 41.86
C MET A 110 -25.37 -64.94 41.40
N LEU A 111 -24.30 -65.25 40.65
CA LEU A 111 -23.42 -64.23 40.10
C LEU A 111 -24.11 -63.34 39.05
N ASP A 112 -24.98 -63.95 38.23
CA ASP A 112 -25.79 -63.20 37.24
C ASP A 112 -26.80 -62.26 37.91
N GLU A 113 -27.47 -62.72 38.96
CA GLU A 113 -28.43 -61.93 39.72
C GLU A 113 -27.69 -60.70 40.33
N TYR A 114 -26.56 -60.99 41.00
CA TYR A 114 -25.74 -59.92 41.57
C TYR A 114 -25.21 -58.94 40.53
N ALA A 115 -24.72 -59.45 39.39
CA ALA A 115 -24.27 -58.61 38.28
C ALA A 115 -25.36 -57.71 37.71
N ASN A 116 -26.61 -58.24 37.67
CA ASN A 116 -27.78 -57.47 37.22
C ASN A 116 -28.16 -56.35 38.23
N GLU A 117 -28.24 -56.68 39.54
CA GLU A 117 -28.56 -55.74 40.58
C GLU A 117 -27.52 -54.61 40.70
N GLN A 118 -26.25 -55.00 40.63
CA GLN A 118 -25.17 -54.05 40.76
C GLN A 118 -24.76 -53.37 39.44
N ARG A 119 -25.43 -53.70 38.32
CA ARG A 119 -25.12 -53.16 36.99
C ARG A 119 -23.66 -53.40 36.58
N LEU A 120 -23.16 -54.61 36.85
CA LEU A 120 -21.87 -55.07 36.42
C LEU A 120 -21.99 -55.66 35.01
N THR A 121 -20.89 -55.54 34.22
CA THR A 121 -20.80 -56.20 32.89
C THR A 121 -20.43 -57.69 33.05
N GLY A 122 -19.62 -57.99 34.06
CA GLY A 122 -19.29 -59.38 34.34
C GLY A 122 -18.52 -59.54 35.64
N ILE A 123 -18.48 -60.79 36.10
CA ILE A 123 -17.81 -61.27 37.31
C ILE A 123 -16.98 -62.51 36.93
N LEU A 124 -15.80 -62.60 37.52
CA LEU A 124 -14.94 -63.79 37.43
C LEU A 124 -14.53 -64.19 38.83
N VAL A 125 -14.67 -65.44 39.16
CA VAL A 125 -14.22 -66.05 40.41
C VAL A 125 -13.06 -67.03 40.09
N LEU A 126 -11.93 -66.80 40.73
CA LEU A 126 -10.70 -67.55 40.50
C LEU A 126 -10.37 -68.38 41.75
N ASP A 127 -9.79 -69.55 41.52
CA ASP A 127 -9.16 -70.36 42.57
C ASP A 127 -7.76 -69.87 42.96
N GLN A 128 -7.12 -70.55 43.89
CA GLN A 128 -5.73 -70.27 44.35
C GLN A 128 -4.68 -70.35 43.22
N ASN A 129 -4.98 -71.04 42.14
CA ASN A 129 -4.14 -71.26 40.97
C ASN A 129 -4.51 -70.27 39.84
N GLN A 130 -5.37 -69.30 40.13
CA GLN A 130 -5.84 -68.30 39.13
C GLN A 130 -6.71 -68.91 38.00
N LYS A 131 -7.20 -70.12 38.20
CA LYS A 131 -8.10 -70.73 37.29
C LYS A 131 -9.54 -70.21 37.53
N VAL A 132 -10.27 -69.84 36.51
CA VAL A 132 -11.65 -69.44 36.61
C VAL A 132 -12.51 -70.61 37.07
N THR A 133 -13.16 -70.47 38.22
CA THR A 133 -14.08 -71.49 38.75
C THR A 133 -15.53 -71.18 38.35
N GLU A 134 -15.93 -69.94 38.42
CA GLU A 134 -17.27 -69.45 38.04
C GLU A 134 -17.11 -68.08 37.35
N GLN A 135 -18.00 -67.83 36.39
CA GLN A 135 -18.02 -66.55 35.68
C GLN A 135 -19.41 -66.19 35.17
N THR A 136 -19.63 -64.92 35.10
CA THR A 136 -20.76 -64.35 34.33
C THR A 136 -20.28 -63.19 33.50
N ALA A 137 -20.70 -63.11 32.23
CA ALA A 137 -20.35 -62.07 31.31
C ALA A 137 -21.52 -61.75 30.36
N LYS A 138 -21.88 -60.46 30.24
CA LYS A 138 -22.94 -59.99 29.37
C LYS A 138 -22.46 -59.50 28.00
N ASP A 139 -21.16 -59.33 27.87
CA ASP A 139 -20.49 -58.70 26.70
C ASP A 139 -19.83 -59.73 25.77
N GLY A 140 -20.06 -61.03 25.96
CA GLY A 140 -19.60 -62.10 25.09
C GLY A 140 -18.09 -62.31 25.14
N ASP A 141 -17.33 -61.92 24.20
CA ASP A 141 -15.98 -62.46 23.91
C ASP A 141 -14.83 -61.63 24.48
N THR A 142 -14.86 -61.25 25.77
CA THR A 142 -13.80 -60.49 26.42
C THR A 142 -12.71 -61.33 27.11
N MET A 143 -12.76 -62.65 26.94
CA MET A 143 -11.82 -63.59 27.59
C MET A 143 -10.33 -63.30 27.36
N LEU A 144 -9.97 -62.90 26.14
CA LEU A 144 -8.56 -62.55 25.81
C LEU A 144 -8.02 -61.34 26.55
N LEU A 145 -8.89 -60.37 26.86
CA LEU A 145 -8.50 -59.18 27.63
C LEU A 145 -8.22 -59.54 29.09
N TRP A 146 -9.10 -60.40 29.66
CA TRP A 146 -9.03 -60.83 31.06
C TRP A 146 -7.84 -61.76 31.30
N GLN A 147 -7.47 -62.56 30.34
CA GLN A 147 -6.31 -63.45 30.50
C GLN A 147 -5.03 -62.69 30.78
N LYS A 148 -4.76 -61.61 30.07
CA LYS A 148 -3.59 -60.77 30.31
C LYS A 148 -3.66 -60.04 31.67
N LEU A 149 -4.86 -59.70 32.15
CA LEU A 149 -5.03 -59.11 33.45
C LEU A 149 -4.88 -60.11 34.59
N ILE A 150 -5.46 -61.31 34.46
CA ILE A 150 -5.39 -62.42 35.43
C ILE A 150 -3.92 -62.87 35.63
N GLU A 151 -3.15 -62.93 34.55
CA GLU A 151 -1.75 -63.28 34.56
C GLU A 151 -0.81 -62.16 35.04
N SER A 152 -1.35 -60.96 35.29
CA SER A 152 -0.54 -59.84 35.75
C SER A 152 -0.09 -60.02 37.20
N ASP A 153 1.15 -59.58 37.52
CA ASP A 153 1.72 -59.62 38.87
C ASP A 153 0.82 -58.95 39.92
N TYR A 154 0.07 -57.93 39.56
CA TYR A 154 -0.84 -57.18 40.43
C TYR A 154 -2.02 -58.04 40.90
N VAL A 155 -2.61 -58.81 40.04
CA VAL A 155 -3.71 -59.73 40.36
C VAL A 155 -3.16 -60.93 41.12
N CYS A 156 -2.02 -61.49 40.70
CA CYS A 156 -1.34 -62.59 41.37
C CYS A 156 -0.97 -62.25 42.81
N ASP A 157 -0.61 -61.01 43.08
CA ASP A 157 -0.25 -60.53 44.41
C ASP A 157 -1.46 -60.58 45.40
N ILE A 158 -2.70 -60.47 44.95
CA ILE A 158 -3.91 -60.53 45.76
C ILE A 158 -4.06 -61.95 46.35
N ALA A 159 -3.78 -62.99 45.56
CA ALA A 159 -3.83 -64.36 46.09
C ALA A 159 -2.80 -64.61 47.19
N LYS A 160 -1.59 -63.97 47.11
CA LYS A 160 -0.53 -64.07 48.12
C LYS A 160 -0.78 -63.16 49.33
N TYR A 161 -1.41 -62.03 49.10
CA TYR A 161 -1.63 -60.97 50.11
C TYR A 161 -3.13 -60.55 50.11
N PRO A 162 -4.00 -61.28 50.78
CA PRO A 162 -5.46 -61.05 50.72
C PRO A 162 -5.95 -59.65 51.16
N GLN A 163 -5.12 -58.88 51.83
CA GLN A 163 -5.40 -57.49 52.21
C GLN A 163 -5.19 -56.52 51.07
N LYS A 164 -4.55 -56.92 49.95
CA LYS A 164 -4.37 -56.09 48.78
C LYS A 164 -5.65 -56.13 47.94
N THR A 165 -5.94 -55.00 47.29
CA THR A 165 -6.95 -54.87 46.26
C THR A 165 -6.31 -54.25 45.07
N TYR A 166 -6.84 -54.54 43.89
CA TYR A 166 -6.39 -53.96 42.66
C TYR A 166 -7.53 -53.42 41.84
N THR A 167 -7.39 -52.20 41.34
CA THR A 167 -8.34 -51.56 40.43
C THR A 167 -7.61 -50.94 39.27
N THR A 168 -8.18 -51.03 38.08
CA THR A 168 -7.62 -50.41 36.88
C THR A 168 -8.71 -50.11 35.86
N ARG A 169 -8.44 -49.15 34.98
CA ARG A 169 -9.24 -48.90 33.77
C ARG A 169 -8.44 -49.31 32.54
N LEU A 170 -9.02 -50.12 31.69
CA LEU A 170 -8.42 -50.59 30.44
C LEU A 170 -9.27 -50.14 29.27
N ARG A 171 -8.61 -49.85 28.13
CA ARG A 171 -9.29 -49.59 26.86
C ARG A 171 -9.08 -50.78 25.94
N ASN A 172 -10.18 -51.28 25.37
CA ASN A 172 -10.15 -52.32 24.35
C ASN A 172 -11.15 -51.99 23.25
N GLU A 173 -10.71 -51.99 21.97
CA GLU A 173 -11.55 -51.72 20.78
C GLU A 173 -12.43 -50.44 20.89
N GLY A 174 -11.91 -49.38 21.53
CA GLY A 174 -12.65 -48.14 21.72
C GLY A 174 -13.61 -48.09 22.91
N LYS A 175 -13.75 -49.21 23.64
CA LYS A 175 -14.54 -49.33 24.86
C LYS A 175 -13.66 -49.22 26.10
N LEU A 176 -14.18 -48.59 27.14
CA LEU A 176 -13.50 -48.49 28.44
C LEU A 176 -14.06 -49.54 29.42
N TYR A 177 -13.19 -50.19 30.16
CA TYR A 177 -13.53 -51.18 31.14
C TYR A 177 -12.88 -50.85 32.46
N ASP A 178 -13.68 -50.68 33.52
CA ASP A 178 -13.22 -50.57 34.90
C ASP A 178 -13.20 -51.94 35.53
N PHE A 179 -12.11 -52.24 36.22
CA PHE A 179 -11.85 -53.50 36.90
C PHE A 179 -11.60 -53.31 38.36
N ALA A 180 -12.07 -54.28 39.17
CA ALA A 180 -11.65 -54.42 40.53
C ALA A 180 -11.42 -55.90 40.84
N ALA A 181 -10.35 -56.18 41.55
CA ALA A 181 -10.00 -57.53 42.04
C ALA A 181 -9.75 -57.48 43.55
N VAL A 182 -10.35 -58.43 44.26
CA VAL A 182 -10.16 -58.60 45.70
C VAL A 182 -9.98 -60.10 46.02
N ALA A 183 -9.41 -60.42 47.19
CA ALA A 183 -9.34 -61.78 47.63
C ALA A 183 -10.72 -62.33 48.01
N ARG A 184 -10.94 -63.62 47.77
CA ARG A 184 -12.11 -64.36 48.26
C ARG A 184 -12.05 -64.45 49.80
N GLN A 185 -13.22 -64.39 50.42
CA GLN A 185 -13.31 -64.53 51.90
C GLN A 185 -13.73 -65.97 52.35
N ASP A 186 -14.23 -66.79 51.42
CA ASP A 186 -14.68 -68.14 51.68
C ASP A 186 -13.55 -69.18 51.45
N ALA A 187 -12.69 -68.92 50.47
CA ALA A 187 -11.60 -69.81 50.06
C ALA A 187 -10.41 -69.01 49.54
N ALA A 188 -9.28 -69.70 49.34
CA ALA A 188 -8.12 -69.09 48.71
C ALA A 188 -8.47 -68.86 47.20
N GLY A 189 -8.43 -67.62 46.78
CA GLY A 189 -8.74 -67.22 45.41
C GLY A 189 -9.03 -65.73 45.28
N ILE A 190 -9.53 -65.32 44.14
CA ILE A 190 -9.74 -63.92 43.78
C ILE A 190 -11.13 -63.73 43.18
N VAL A 191 -11.82 -62.68 43.54
CA VAL A 191 -13.05 -62.20 42.86
C VAL A 191 -12.65 -60.98 42.03
N ILE A 192 -13.05 -61.02 40.77
CA ILE A 192 -12.84 -59.92 39.83
C ILE A 192 -14.23 -59.49 39.36
N THR A 193 -14.50 -58.20 39.41
CA THR A 193 -15.64 -57.61 38.76
C THR A 193 -15.21 -56.58 37.75
N TYR A 194 -15.98 -56.47 36.68
CA TYR A 194 -15.71 -55.44 35.71
C TYR A 194 -16.99 -54.80 35.20
N MET A 195 -16.84 -53.57 34.75
CA MET A 195 -17.94 -52.77 34.22
C MET A 195 -17.47 -52.04 32.96
N GLN A 196 -18.17 -52.31 31.81
CA GLN A 196 -18.02 -51.54 30.63
C GLN A 196 -18.52 -50.13 30.88
N LYS A 197 -17.70 -49.16 30.59
CA LYS A 197 -18.07 -47.72 30.60
C LYS A 197 -18.26 -47.26 29.15
N GLU A 198 -19.35 -46.63 28.89
CA GLU A 198 -19.45 -45.77 27.74
C GLU A 198 -18.52 -44.56 27.95
N GLU A 199 -17.81 -44.14 26.92
CA GLU A 199 -17.10 -42.87 27.02
C GLU A 199 -18.11 -41.82 27.44
N VAL A 200 -17.76 -41.00 28.44
CA VAL A 200 -18.63 -39.98 29.06
C VAL A 200 -19.32 -39.04 28.05
N SER A 201 -18.99 -39.26 26.77
CA SER A 201 -19.49 -38.54 25.62
C SER A 201 -21.00 -38.57 25.40
N GLU A 202 -21.71 -39.59 25.87
CA GLU A 202 -23.13 -39.73 25.52
C GLU A 202 -24.08 -39.21 26.59
N LEU A 203 -23.65 -39.11 27.83
CA LEU A 203 -24.48 -38.66 28.94
C LEU A 203 -24.46 -37.19 29.27
N ASN A 204 -23.37 -36.49 28.95
CA ASN A 204 -23.22 -35.04 29.15
C ASN A 204 -22.51 -34.44 27.92
N GLY A 205 -23.23 -34.13 26.87
CA GLY A 205 -22.73 -33.69 25.54
C GLY A 205 -21.70 -32.54 25.53
N ASP A 206 -21.41 -31.93 26.66
CA ASP A 206 -20.54 -30.75 26.76
C ASP A 206 -19.08 -31.04 27.21
N LEU A 207 -18.76 -32.28 27.62
CA LEU A 207 -17.46 -32.60 28.23
C LEU A 207 -16.73 -33.76 27.58
N THR A 208 -16.83 -33.90 26.29
CA THR A 208 -16.02 -34.88 25.54
C THR A 208 -14.79 -34.19 24.97
N MET A 209 -13.72 -34.95 24.73
CA MET A 209 -12.55 -34.41 24.02
C MET A 209 -12.96 -33.80 22.66
N LYS A 210 -13.88 -34.43 21.95
CA LYS A 210 -14.41 -33.97 20.66
C LYS A 210 -15.13 -32.63 20.75
N SER A 211 -15.90 -32.40 21.82
CA SER A 211 -16.71 -31.20 22.00
C SER A 211 -15.95 -30.04 22.62
N LEU A 212 -14.73 -30.26 23.14
CA LEU A 212 -13.97 -29.22 23.84
C LEU A 212 -13.80 -27.93 23.05
N PHE A 213 -13.65 -28.01 21.74
CA PHE A 213 -13.40 -26.87 20.87
C PHE A 213 -14.40 -26.74 19.73
N ALA A 214 -15.38 -27.63 19.60
CA ALA A 214 -16.31 -27.71 18.45
C ALA A 214 -17.04 -26.39 18.16
N ASP A 215 -17.49 -25.70 19.20
CA ASP A 215 -18.27 -24.45 19.09
C ASP A 215 -17.50 -23.22 19.59
N PHE A 216 -16.18 -23.33 19.71
CA PHE A 216 -15.40 -22.22 20.23
C PHE A 216 -15.21 -21.13 19.16
N PRO A 217 -15.75 -19.92 19.35
CA PRO A 217 -15.57 -18.81 18.44
C PRO A 217 -14.16 -18.24 18.61
N PHE A 218 -13.25 -18.61 17.71
CA PHE A 218 -11.92 -18.03 17.68
C PHE A 218 -11.97 -16.61 17.12
N GLU A 219 -11.28 -15.69 17.82
CA GLU A 219 -10.93 -14.42 17.20
C GLU A 219 -10.18 -14.67 15.88
N MET A 220 -10.32 -13.79 14.92
CA MET A 220 -9.66 -13.90 13.60
C MET A 220 -9.95 -15.21 12.82
N ASN A 221 -11.09 -15.90 13.07
CA ASN A 221 -11.44 -17.17 12.40
C ASN A 221 -10.33 -18.23 12.46
N GLY A 222 -9.65 -18.32 13.59
CA GLY A 222 -8.58 -19.27 13.83
C GLY A 222 -9.01 -20.72 13.75
N SER A 223 -8.06 -21.61 13.59
CA SER A 223 -8.23 -23.05 13.63
C SER A 223 -7.41 -23.62 14.77
N ILE A 224 -8.04 -24.45 15.61
CA ILE A 224 -7.37 -25.28 16.61
C ILE A 224 -7.54 -26.74 16.22
N VAL A 225 -6.45 -27.49 16.31
CA VAL A 225 -6.44 -28.93 16.10
C VAL A 225 -5.62 -29.55 17.22
N ILE A 226 -6.26 -30.46 17.99
CA ILE A 226 -5.61 -31.21 19.06
C ILE A 226 -5.46 -32.65 18.59
N CYS A 227 -4.26 -33.17 18.71
CA CYS A 227 -3.92 -34.52 18.26
C CYS A 227 -3.43 -35.35 19.46
N ASP A 228 -3.84 -36.61 19.44
CA ASP A 228 -3.28 -37.67 20.26
C ASP A 228 -2.45 -38.56 19.31
N ASP A 229 -1.13 -38.46 19.42
CA ASP A 229 -0.18 -38.95 18.40
C ASP A 229 -0.54 -38.37 17.00
N ASP A 230 -0.94 -39.23 16.06
CA ASP A 230 -1.28 -38.85 14.68
C ASP A 230 -2.79 -38.63 14.42
N LYS A 231 -3.65 -38.79 15.43
CA LYS A 231 -5.09 -38.72 15.29
C LYS A 231 -5.66 -37.41 15.82
N VAL A 232 -6.46 -36.73 15.02
CA VAL A 232 -7.20 -35.54 15.48
C VAL A 232 -8.31 -35.96 16.44
N VAL A 233 -8.19 -35.51 17.69
CA VAL A 233 -9.13 -35.86 18.77
C VAL A 233 -10.07 -34.69 19.12
N SER A 234 -9.67 -33.46 18.84
CA SER A 234 -10.51 -32.28 19.06
C SER A 234 -10.14 -31.15 18.10
N THR A 235 -11.15 -30.43 17.61
CA THR A 235 -10.95 -29.29 16.72
C THR A 235 -12.23 -28.45 16.63
N ASN A 236 -12.09 -27.16 16.32
CA ASN A 236 -13.22 -26.30 15.94
C ASN A 236 -13.68 -26.47 14.48
N LYS A 237 -13.00 -27.35 13.71
CA LYS A 237 -13.36 -27.69 12.35
C LYS A 237 -13.81 -29.15 12.28
N GLN A 238 -15.09 -29.37 12.38
CA GLN A 238 -15.69 -30.72 12.48
C GLN A 238 -15.28 -31.65 11.34
N GLU A 239 -15.01 -31.14 10.16
CA GLU A 239 -14.53 -31.90 8.99
C GLU A 239 -13.16 -32.57 9.19
N LEU A 240 -12.38 -32.11 10.18
CA LEU A 240 -11.07 -32.66 10.52
C LEU A 240 -11.14 -33.73 11.62
N LEU A 241 -12.27 -33.90 12.29
CA LEU A 241 -12.43 -34.91 13.35
C LEU A 241 -12.25 -36.32 12.79
N SER A 242 -11.43 -37.10 13.49
CA SER A 242 -11.12 -38.50 13.12
C SER A 242 -10.24 -38.68 11.87
N SER A 243 -9.79 -37.61 11.25
CA SER A 243 -8.76 -37.68 10.20
C SER A 243 -7.39 -37.92 10.81
N SER A 244 -6.49 -38.52 10.06
CA SER A 244 -5.07 -38.52 10.44
C SER A 244 -4.47 -37.14 10.21
N ILE A 245 -3.42 -36.81 10.98
CA ILE A 245 -2.64 -35.59 10.73
C ILE A 245 -2.12 -35.54 9.29
N GLU A 246 -1.80 -36.67 8.70
CA GLU A 246 -1.32 -36.72 7.31
C GLU A 246 -2.40 -36.35 6.29
N GLU A 247 -3.64 -36.76 6.51
CA GLU A 247 -4.78 -36.31 5.72
C GLU A 247 -5.06 -34.82 5.96
N SER A 248 -4.96 -34.35 7.19
CA SER A 248 -5.03 -32.93 7.55
C SER A 248 -3.85 -32.12 7.00
N LYS A 249 -2.65 -32.69 6.91
CA LYS A 249 -1.47 -32.09 6.23
C LYS A 249 -1.70 -31.88 4.74
N SER A 250 -2.59 -32.65 4.10
CA SER A 250 -2.95 -32.37 2.70
C SER A 250 -3.68 -31.03 2.52
N LEU A 251 -4.34 -30.54 3.55
CA LEU A 251 -4.92 -29.19 3.61
C LEU A 251 -3.85 -28.14 3.98
N TYR A 252 -2.85 -28.52 4.76
CA TYR A 252 -1.75 -27.68 5.25
C TYR A 252 -0.42 -28.27 4.74
N LYS A 253 -0.21 -28.22 3.40
CA LYS A 253 1.07 -28.65 2.82
C LYS A 253 2.20 -27.78 3.37
N ASN A 254 2.89 -28.25 4.38
CA ASN A 254 4.34 -28.17 4.56
C ASN A 254 4.76 -28.57 5.98
N GLU A 255 5.93 -29.10 6.04
CA GLU A 255 6.64 -29.65 7.16
C GLU A 255 6.46 -28.83 8.45
N PHE A 256 5.62 -29.34 9.35
CA PHE A 256 5.71 -28.99 10.75
C PHE A 256 7.04 -29.50 11.29
N LYS A 257 8.11 -28.77 11.07
CA LYS A 257 9.34 -29.01 11.84
C LYS A 257 9.02 -28.74 13.28
N ALA A 258 8.88 -29.81 14.03
CA ALA A 258 8.67 -29.80 15.44
C ALA A 258 9.76 -28.97 16.13
N GLY A 259 9.34 -28.04 16.98
CA GLY A 259 10.19 -27.51 18.02
C GLY A 259 10.47 -26.02 17.91
N GLY A 260 9.74 -25.25 18.67
CA GLY A 260 10.06 -23.88 19.01
C GLY A 260 8.84 -22.99 19.10
N ASN A 261 8.93 -21.97 19.93
CA ASN A 261 7.96 -20.88 20.06
C ASN A 261 7.84 -20.01 18.77
N GLU A 262 8.37 -20.48 17.64
CA GLU A 262 8.40 -19.71 16.40
C GLU A 262 7.09 -19.85 15.64
N ILE A 263 6.59 -18.71 15.16
CA ILE A 263 5.42 -18.66 14.30
C ILE A 263 5.81 -19.17 12.91
N VAL A 264 5.10 -20.18 12.45
CA VAL A 264 5.29 -20.79 11.14
C VAL A 264 4.21 -20.33 10.18
N CYS A 265 4.57 -20.09 8.92
CA CYS A 265 3.63 -19.82 7.85
C CYS A 265 3.31 -21.14 7.11
N LEU A 266 2.04 -21.51 7.10
CA LEU A 266 1.54 -22.66 6.34
C LEU A 266 0.90 -22.17 5.05
N HIS A 267 1.31 -22.78 3.94
CA HIS A 267 0.71 -22.51 2.63
C HIS A 267 -0.37 -23.55 2.32
N SER A 268 -1.61 -23.10 2.20
CA SER A 268 -2.74 -23.96 1.79
C SER A 268 -3.37 -23.48 0.49
N LYS A 269 -4.24 -24.34 -0.11
CA LYS A 269 -5.04 -23.93 -1.28
C LYS A 269 -5.99 -22.75 -0.98
N ALA A 270 -6.38 -22.57 0.28
CA ALA A 270 -7.24 -21.51 0.75
C ALA A 270 -6.50 -20.22 1.17
N GLY A 271 -5.16 -20.19 1.04
CA GLY A 271 -4.33 -19.07 1.44
C GLY A 271 -3.28 -19.45 2.48
N ASN A 272 -2.56 -18.45 2.96
CA ASN A 272 -1.54 -18.62 3.99
C ASN A 272 -2.16 -18.58 5.39
N TRP A 273 -1.60 -19.37 6.30
CA TRP A 273 -1.98 -19.44 7.69
C TRP A 273 -0.75 -19.25 8.57
N TYR A 274 -0.88 -18.48 9.63
CA TYR A 274 0.19 -18.20 10.57
C TYR A 274 -0.17 -18.76 11.94
N GLY A 275 0.73 -19.52 12.53
CA GLY A 275 0.52 -20.13 13.83
C GLY A 275 1.70 -20.94 14.30
N ARG A 276 1.49 -21.74 15.31
CA ARG A 276 2.52 -22.62 15.86
C ARG A 276 1.92 -23.91 16.45
N LYS A 277 2.80 -24.87 16.71
CA LYS A 277 2.53 -26.11 17.45
C LYS A 277 3.05 -25.96 18.86
N GLU A 278 2.29 -26.45 19.84
CA GLU A 278 2.74 -26.58 21.24
C GLU A 278 2.28 -27.91 21.82
N LYS A 279 3.10 -28.54 22.64
CA LYS A 279 2.73 -29.77 23.35
C LYS A 279 2.02 -29.40 24.65
N ILE A 280 0.79 -29.89 24.81
CA ILE A 280 -0.02 -29.71 26.04
C ILE A 280 -0.22 -31.09 26.67
N LYS A 281 0.56 -31.41 27.69
CA LYS A 281 0.66 -32.74 28.31
C LYS A 281 1.00 -33.80 27.26
N ASP A 282 0.09 -34.74 27.00
CA ASP A 282 0.28 -35.83 26.02
C ASP A 282 -0.21 -35.46 24.63
N TYR A 283 -0.88 -34.30 24.48
CA TYR A 283 -1.48 -33.87 23.21
C TYR A 283 -0.61 -32.86 22.48
N ASP A 284 -0.61 -32.95 21.17
CA ASP A 284 -0.06 -31.94 20.25
C ASP A 284 -1.17 -30.96 19.86
N ALA A 285 -1.01 -29.69 20.25
CA ALA A 285 -1.95 -28.63 19.90
C ALA A 285 -1.40 -27.78 18.76
N TYR A 286 -2.20 -27.58 17.71
CA TYR A 286 -1.90 -26.77 16.55
C TYR A 286 -2.90 -25.61 16.49
N ILE A 287 -2.42 -24.36 16.51
CA ILE A 287 -3.27 -23.18 16.44
C ILE A 287 -2.77 -22.28 15.29
N PHE A 288 -3.68 -21.96 14.36
CA PHE A 288 -3.39 -21.18 13.17
C PHE A 288 -4.48 -20.16 12.88
N PHE A 289 -4.06 -19.00 12.36
CA PHE A 289 -4.92 -17.92 11.93
C PHE A 289 -4.69 -17.61 10.45
N PRO A 290 -5.74 -17.33 9.66
CA PRO A 290 -5.58 -16.99 8.24
C PRO A 290 -4.90 -15.63 8.06
N GLU A 291 -3.99 -15.53 7.09
CA GLU A 291 -3.26 -14.30 6.76
C GLU A 291 -4.18 -13.09 6.58
N SER A 292 -5.33 -13.31 5.92
CA SER A 292 -6.31 -12.26 5.65
C SER A 292 -6.86 -11.60 6.91
N GLN A 293 -6.90 -12.33 8.04
CA GLN A 293 -7.37 -11.83 9.32
C GLN A 293 -6.24 -11.28 10.18
N VAL A 294 -5.08 -11.92 10.15
CA VAL A 294 -3.88 -11.46 10.89
C VAL A 294 -3.46 -10.07 10.43
N TYR A 295 -3.42 -9.84 9.11
CA TYR A 295 -2.92 -8.60 8.51
C TYR A 295 -4.02 -7.70 7.95
N ILE A 296 -5.27 -7.85 8.41
CA ILE A 296 -6.41 -7.07 7.91
C ILE A 296 -6.19 -5.56 8.11
N THR A 297 -5.70 -5.15 9.29
CA THR A 297 -5.44 -3.75 9.63
C THR A 297 -4.36 -3.17 8.74
N ARG A 298 -3.24 -3.87 8.60
CA ARG A 298 -2.14 -3.49 7.69
C ARG A 298 -2.65 -3.29 6.26
N ASN A 299 -3.39 -4.27 5.74
CA ASN A 299 -3.85 -4.23 4.35
C ASN A 299 -4.81 -3.06 4.09
N ILE A 300 -5.76 -2.81 4.99
CA ILE A 300 -6.69 -1.67 4.89
C ILE A 300 -5.93 -0.34 4.93
N VAL A 301 -5.03 -0.17 5.91
CA VAL A 301 -4.26 1.08 6.04
C VAL A 301 -3.35 1.30 4.83
N CYS A 302 -2.70 0.25 4.31
CA CYS A 302 -1.87 0.36 3.11
C CYS A 302 -2.69 0.75 1.87
N VAL A 303 -3.88 0.19 1.67
CA VAL A 303 -4.78 0.59 0.57
C VAL A 303 -5.19 2.04 0.71
N MET A 304 -5.62 2.47 1.90
CA MET A 304 -5.98 3.86 2.18
C MET A 304 -4.81 4.81 1.95
N TYR A 305 -3.60 4.41 2.36
CA TYR A 305 -2.38 5.18 2.13
C TYR A 305 -2.08 5.34 0.62
N VAL A 306 -2.18 4.27 -0.17
CA VAL A 306 -1.96 4.31 -1.63
C VAL A 306 -2.97 5.25 -2.29
N LEU A 307 -4.25 5.19 -1.92
CA LEU A 307 -5.28 6.10 -2.43
C LEU A 307 -4.98 7.55 -2.09
N LEU A 308 -4.56 7.84 -0.85
CA LEU A 308 -4.15 9.18 -0.43
C LEU A 308 -2.91 9.67 -1.20
N ALA A 309 -1.91 8.83 -1.38
CA ALA A 309 -0.70 9.14 -2.13
C ALA A 309 -1.01 9.47 -3.60
N LEU A 310 -1.90 8.70 -4.24
CA LEU A 310 -2.37 8.96 -5.60
C LEU A 310 -3.13 10.29 -5.69
N LEU A 311 -3.98 10.59 -4.71
CA LEU A 311 -4.69 11.87 -4.63
C LEU A 311 -3.71 13.04 -4.53
N LEU A 312 -2.75 12.99 -3.60
CA LEU A 312 -1.75 14.03 -3.42
C LEU A 312 -0.89 14.23 -4.67
N PHE A 313 -0.46 13.13 -5.29
CA PHE A 313 0.29 13.20 -6.53
C PHE A 313 -0.53 13.79 -7.69
N SER A 314 -1.82 13.46 -7.80
CA SER A 314 -2.72 14.02 -8.80
C SER A 314 -2.95 15.53 -8.61
N LEU A 315 -3.15 15.97 -7.36
CA LEU A 315 -3.28 17.38 -7.02
C LEU A 315 -2.00 18.16 -7.35
N TYR A 316 -0.84 17.60 -7.02
CA TYR A 316 0.45 18.19 -7.39
C TYR A 316 0.57 18.32 -8.92
N TRP A 317 0.24 17.28 -9.68
CA TRP A 317 0.29 17.27 -11.14
C TRP A 317 -0.64 18.31 -11.77
N VAL A 318 -1.89 18.41 -11.29
CA VAL A 318 -2.87 19.41 -11.74
C VAL A 318 -2.40 20.82 -11.42
N SER A 319 -1.90 21.07 -10.20
CA SER A 319 -1.38 22.38 -9.79
C SER A 319 -0.22 22.81 -10.69
N ARG A 320 0.71 21.93 -10.94
CA ARG A 320 1.85 22.16 -11.82
C ARG A 320 1.43 22.50 -13.25
N ASN A 321 0.55 21.68 -13.84
CA ASN A 321 0.05 21.92 -15.19
C ASN A 321 -0.66 23.28 -15.31
N ARG A 322 -1.39 23.71 -14.27
CA ARG A 322 -2.03 25.04 -14.23
C ARG A 322 -0.98 26.16 -14.19
N THR A 323 0.09 25.99 -13.41
CA THR A 323 1.17 26.99 -13.31
C THR A 323 1.93 27.11 -14.63
N GLU A 324 2.26 26.01 -15.26
CA GLU A 324 2.96 25.96 -16.55
C GLU A 324 2.12 26.61 -17.68
N LYS A 325 0.82 26.32 -17.72
CA LYS A 325 -0.11 26.95 -18.67
C LYS A 325 -0.23 28.47 -18.45
N ARG A 326 -0.25 28.92 -17.19
CA ARG A 326 -0.29 30.36 -16.85
C ARG A 326 0.98 31.07 -17.29
N SER A 327 2.14 30.50 -17.08
CA SER A 327 3.44 31.05 -17.53
C SER A 327 3.47 31.19 -19.05
N ILE A 328 3.12 30.14 -19.79
CA ILE A 328 3.05 30.18 -21.28
C ILE A 328 2.09 31.27 -21.77
N LEU A 329 0.93 31.39 -21.14
CA LEU A 329 -0.07 32.40 -21.52
C LEU A 329 0.44 33.83 -21.25
N GLN A 330 1.16 34.06 -20.16
CA GLN A 330 1.77 35.36 -19.86
C GLN A 330 2.86 35.68 -20.87
N ASP A 331 3.70 34.74 -21.25
CA ASP A 331 4.75 34.94 -22.27
C ASP A 331 4.12 35.25 -23.63
N GLN A 332 3.04 34.54 -24.01
CA GLN A 332 2.31 34.83 -25.23
C GLN A 332 1.65 36.23 -25.24
N LYS A 333 1.11 36.67 -24.07
CA LYS A 333 0.57 38.03 -23.94
C LYS A 333 1.68 39.06 -24.10
N ARG A 334 2.83 38.87 -23.45
CA ARG A 334 4.00 39.75 -23.60
C ARG A 334 4.44 39.85 -25.07
N LEU A 335 4.58 38.71 -25.74
CA LEU A 335 4.96 38.67 -27.15
C LEU A 335 3.92 39.37 -28.06
N ARG A 336 2.60 39.25 -27.77
CA ARG A 336 1.56 39.95 -28.53
C ARG A 336 1.67 41.46 -28.38
N VAL A 337 1.91 41.96 -27.13
CA VAL A 337 2.09 43.39 -26.88
C VAL A 337 3.33 43.92 -27.59
N ILE A 338 4.46 43.21 -27.52
CA ILE A 338 5.70 43.55 -28.23
C ILE A 338 5.47 43.58 -29.77
N ASN A 339 4.74 42.60 -30.32
CA ASN A 339 4.45 42.55 -31.73
C ASN A 339 3.49 43.69 -32.15
N ALA A 340 2.48 44.02 -31.34
CA ALA A 340 1.56 45.14 -31.62
C ALA A 340 2.29 46.48 -31.60
N LEU A 341 3.13 46.73 -30.59
CA LEU A 341 4.00 47.90 -30.54
C LEU A 341 5.04 47.89 -31.70
N GLY A 342 5.48 46.70 -32.10
CA GLY A 342 6.37 46.53 -33.20
C GLY A 342 5.80 47.00 -34.57
N HIS A 343 4.49 47.03 -34.77
CA HIS A 343 3.89 47.59 -35.97
C HIS A 343 4.01 49.11 -36.08
N ALA A 344 4.08 49.79 -34.92
CA ALA A 344 4.22 51.24 -34.88
C ALA A 344 5.64 51.74 -35.11
N TYR A 345 6.64 50.87 -34.95
CA TYR A 345 8.04 51.21 -35.12
C TYR A 345 8.67 50.38 -36.24
N SER A 346 9.47 51.01 -37.08
CA SER A 346 10.19 50.36 -38.21
C SER A 346 11.36 49.56 -37.71
N SER A 347 12.08 49.97 -36.67
CA SER A 347 13.11 49.22 -35.97
C SER A 347 13.10 49.51 -34.49
N ILE A 348 13.54 48.52 -33.68
CA ILE A 348 13.72 48.62 -32.20
C ILE A 348 15.03 47.95 -31.86
N SER A 349 15.88 48.67 -31.12
CA SER A 349 17.16 48.16 -30.65
C SER A 349 17.36 48.48 -29.16
N LEU A 350 18.03 47.61 -28.47
CA LEU A 350 18.52 47.85 -27.09
C LEU A 350 19.99 48.19 -27.18
N VAL A 351 20.36 49.30 -26.55
CA VAL A 351 21.74 49.80 -26.54
C VAL A 351 22.25 49.84 -25.11
N ASN A 352 23.33 49.11 -24.85
CA ASN A 352 24.03 49.20 -23.56
C ASN A 352 24.94 50.46 -23.56
N ILE A 353 24.70 51.37 -22.64
CA ILE A 353 25.36 52.67 -22.62
C ILE A 353 26.85 52.54 -22.34
N LYS A 354 27.26 51.58 -21.48
CA LYS A 354 28.69 51.40 -21.08
C LYS A 354 29.50 50.67 -22.13
N THR A 355 28.91 49.70 -22.79
CA THR A 355 29.62 48.83 -23.74
C THR A 355 29.34 49.19 -25.21
N GLU A 356 28.40 50.12 -25.44
CA GLU A 356 27.93 50.50 -26.76
C GLU A 356 27.45 49.31 -27.61
N LYS A 357 27.10 48.18 -26.96
CA LYS A 357 26.60 47.01 -27.64
C LYS A 357 25.11 47.25 -28.01
N ILE A 358 24.82 46.96 -29.27
CA ILE A 358 23.47 47.11 -29.82
C ILE A 358 22.87 45.72 -30.07
N GLU A 359 21.75 45.44 -29.42
CA GLU A 359 20.96 44.25 -29.65
C GLU A 359 19.72 44.62 -30.43
N ILE A 360 19.58 44.08 -31.65
CA ILE A 360 18.45 44.39 -32.52
C ILE A 360 17.26 43.51 -32.13
N VAL A 361 16.24 44.11 -31.53
CA VAL A 361 14.99 43.45 -31.17
C VAL A 361 14.06 43.32 -32.36
N LYS A 362 13.99 44.35 -33.20
CA LYS A 362 13.24 44.39 -34.45
C LYS A 362 14.03 45.15 -35.50
N SER A 363 14.17 44.59 -36.71
CA SER A 363 14.82 45.26 -37.81
C SER A 363 13.81 45.75 -38.84
N SER A 364 14.13 46.84 -39.52
CA SER A 364 13.36 47.30 -40.71
C SER A 364 13.42 46.23 -41.80
N ARG A 365 12.44 46.24 -42.72
CA ARG A 365 12.31 45.25 -43.83
C ARG A 365 13.55 45.09 -44.72
N ASN A 366 14.47 46.02 -44.68
CA ASN A 366 15.64 46.07 -45.57
C ASN A 366 16.95 45.54 -44.96
N MET A 367 16.94 45.08 -43.65
CA MET A 367 18.11 44.45 -43.07
C MET A 367 18.05 42.93 -43.24
N LYS A 368 19.12 42.33 -43.79
CA LYS A 368 19.22 40.87 -43.98
C LYS A 368 19.21 40.12 -42.60
N PRO A 369 18.56 38.96 -42.53
CA PRO A 369 18.39 38.22 -41.25
C PRO A 369 19.68 37.74 -40.58
N ASP A 370 20.82 37.74 -41.25
CA ASP A 370 22.08 37.18 -40.76
C ASP A 370 22.82 38.07 -39.75
N GLN A 371 22.31 39.28 -39.48
CA GLN A 371 22.89 40.24 -38.51
C GLN A 371 22.13 40.28 -37.20
N LYS A 372 21.41 39.25 -36.85
CA LYS A 372 20.70 39.14 -35.55
C LYS A 372 21.70 38.84 -34.46
N GLY A 373 22.13 39.86 -33.74
CA GLY A 373 23.04 39.75 -32.59
C GLY A 373 24.42 40.31 -32.76
N ASP A 374 24.73 40.91 -33.92
CA ASP A 374 26.03 41.56 -34.16
C ASP A 374 26.08 42.94 -33.52
N ILE A 375 27.23 43.20 -32.89
CA ILE A 375 27.61 44.49 -32.32
C ILE A 375 27.87 45.42 -33.50
N LEU A 376 26.95 46.36 -33.76
CA LEU A 376 27.20 47.42 -34.74
C LEU A 376 28.43 48.20 -34.28
N SER A 377 29.55 48.09 -34.99
CA SER A 377 30.73 48.88 -34.71
C SER A 377 30.42 50.34 -34.98
N LYS A 378 31.10 51.25 -34.26
CA LYS A 378 30.97 52.71 -34.47
C LYS A 378 31.15 53.13 -35.90
N ALA A 379 32.07 52.48 -36.64
CA ALA A 379 32.33 52.69 -38.06
C ALA A 379 31.12 52.31 -38.94
N HIS A 380 30.44 51.21 -38.63
CA HIS A 380 29.26 50.76 -39.39
C HIS A 380 28.02 51.67 -39.10
N LEU A 381 27.94 52.19 -37.89
CA LEU A 381 26.87 53.15 -37.55
C LEU A 381 27.04 54.47 -38.30
N GLU A 382 28.29 54.95 -38.45
CA GLU A 382 28.61 56.16 -39.26
C GLU A 382 28.27 55.95 -40.76
N GLU A 383 28.60 54.77 -41.29
CA GLU A 383 28.27 54.44 -42.65
C GLU A 383 26.73 54.40 -42.87
N LEU A 384 25.98 53.82 -41.94
CA LEU A 384 24.52 53.79 -41.97
C LEU A 384 23.91 55.21 -41.89
N ILE A 385 24.47 56.11 -41.08
CA ILE A 385 24.02 57.52 -40.97
C ILE A 385 24.18 58.22 -42.32
N GLN A 386 25.32 58.10 -42.98
CA GLN A 386 25.60 58.71 -44.25
C GLN A 386 24.69 58.15 -45.37
N GLN A 387 24.39 56.83 -45.33
CA GLN A 387 23.54 56.19 -46.36
C GLN A 387 22.05 56.47 -46.16
N VAL A 388 21.60 56.68 -44.94
CA VAL A 388 20.18 56.74 -44.61
C VAL A 388 19.66 58.15 -44.35
N ILE A 389 20.48 59.04 -43.72
CA ILE A 389 20.03 60.39 -43.30
C ILE A 389 20.56 61.43 -44.25
N THR A 390 19.72 62.41 -44.68
CA THR A 390 20.09 63.49 -45.52
C THR A 390 21.09 64.44 -44.85
N GLU A 391 22.03 64.99 -45.60
CA GLU A 391 23.19 65.77 -45.13
C GLU A 391 22.84 66.87 -44.09
N PRO A 392 21.72 67.64 -44.23
CA PRO A 392 21.37 68.68 -43.24
C PRO A 392 21.03 68.15 -41.86
N PHE A 393 20.72 66.84 -41.73
CA PHE A 393 20.31 66.24 -40.44
C PHE A 393 21.42 65.34 -39.84
N GLN A 394 22.46 65.03 -40.58
CA GLN A 394 23.49 64.04 -40.17
C GLN A 394 24.22 64.49 -38.89
N GLU A 395 24.63 65.76 -38.78
CA GLU A 395 25.38 66.25 -37.63
C GLU A 395 24.50 66.25 -36.36
N LYS A 396 23.28 66.74 -36.43
CA LYS A 396 22.31 66.72 -35.33
C LYS A 396 21.90 65.31 -34.94
N TYR A 397 21.87 64.40 -35.90
CA TYR A 397 21.59 62.99 -35.66
C TYR A 397 22.74 62.29 -34.88
N ARG A 398 24.01 62.56 -35.23
CA ARG A 398 25.20 62.10 -34.50
C ARG A 398 25.21 62.57 -33.07
N GLU A 399 24.90 63.83 -32.86
CA GLU A 399 24.77 64.43 -31.54
C GLU A 399 23.65 63.78 -30.73
N PHE A 400 22.49 63.53 -31.37
CA PHE A 400 21.35 62.92 -30.77
C PHE A 400 21.59 61.49 -30.29
N ILE A 401 22.26 60.66 -31.06
CA ILE A 401 22.59 59.25 -30.75
C ILE A 401 23.86 59.05 -29.89
N ASN A 402 24.52 60.13 -29.53
CA ASN A 402 25.76 60.06 -28.70
C ASN A 402 25.43 59.49 -27.28
N MET A 403 25.75 58.21 -27.05
CA MET A 403 25.42 57.52 -25.83
C MET A 403 26.15 58.10 -24.59
N SER A 404 27.26 58.77 -24.75
CA SER A 404 28.00 59.44 -23.61
C SER A 404 27.20 60.54 -22.97
N THR A 405 26.30 61.22 -23.71
CA THR A 405 25.47 62.33 -23.24
C THR A 405 24.01 61.92 -22.97
N VAL A 406 23.61 60.72 -23.41
CA VAL A 406 22.21 60.25 -23.29
C VAL A 406 21.73 60.16 -21.85
N THR A 407 22.60 59.70 -20.92
CA THR A 407 22.22 59.59 -19.50
C THR A 407 21.86 60.95 -18.92
N GLN A 408 22.66 61.97 -19.12
CA GLN A 408 22.39 63.29 -18.63
C GLN A 408 21.13 63.92 -19.26
N ARG A 409 20.91 63.72 -20.55
CA ARG A 409 19.75 64.23 -21.27
C ARG A 409 18.46 63.52 -20.85
N LEU A 410 18.52 62.28 -20.43
CA LEU A 410 17.37 61.48 -19.92
C LEU A 410 17.08 61.80 -18.45
N GLU A 411 18.01 62.39 -17.66
CA GLU A 411 17.74 62.90 -16.32
C GLU A 411 16.76 64.08 -16.36
N GLU A 412 16.81 64.91 -17.43
CA GLU A 412 15.95 66.08 -17.62
C GLU A 412 14.61 65.74 -18.34
N ARG A 413 14.53 64.60 -19.05
CA ARG A 413 13.40 64.20 -19.87
C ARG A 413 13.16 62.72 -19.80
N GLU A 414 11.92 62.30 -19.69
CA GLU A 414 11.56 60.86 -19.70
C GLU A 414 11.88 60.16 -21.00
N THR A 415 11.89 60.87 -22.11
CA THR A 415 12.18 60.34 -23.45
C THR A 415 12.89 61.41 -24.29
N LEU A 416 13.81 60.98 -25.14
CA LEU A 416 14.39 61.81 -26.15
C LEU A 416 13.83 61.45 -27.52
N SER A 417 13.49 62.47 -28.33
CA SER A 417 13.03 62.24 -29.69
C SER A 417 13.67 63.20 -30.67
N PHE A 418 14.00 62.69 -31.85
CA PHE A 418 14.58 63.46 -32.94
C PHE A 418 13.99 63.01 -34.26
N THR A 419 13.58 63.94 -35.10
CA THR A 419 13.03 63.67 -36.42
C THR A 419 14.00 64.13 -37.52
N ALA A 420 14.31 63.22 -38.43
CA ALA A 420 15.21 63.47 -39.57
C ALA A 420 14.59 63.01 -40.87
N GLN A 421 15.00 63.63 -41.99
CA GLN A 421 14.62 63.16 -43.30
C GLN A 421 15.66 62.17 -43.83
N THR A 422 15.21 61.10 -44.43
CA THR A 422 16.05 60.10 -45.06
C THR A 422 16.40 60.49 -46.50
N VAL A 423 17.47 59.93 -47.03
CA VAL A 423 17.89 60.10 -48.44
C VAL A 423 16.77 59.69 -49.40
N GLU A 424 15.91 58.76 -49.02
CA GLU A 424 14.74 58.34 -49.80
C GLU A 424 13.56 59.32 -49.69
N GLY A 425 13.70 60.46 -49.02
CA GLY A 425 12.67 61.44 -48.81
C GLY A 425 11.66 61.16 -47.70
N ARG A 426 11.80 60.08 -46.96
CA ARG A 426 10.93 59.72 -45.85
C ARG A 426 11.34 60.47 -44.57
N TRP A 427 10.39 60.67 -43.66
CA TRP A 427 10.63 61.26 -42.33
C TRP A 427 10.67 60.16 -41.28
N LEU A 428 11.79 60.03 -40.53
CA LEU A 428 11.96 59.11 -39.42
C LEU A 428 12.03 59.86 -38.10
N THR A 429 11.24 59.46 -37.13
CA THR A 429 11.41 59.88 -35.73
C THR A 429 12.13 58.76 -34.97
N ILE A 430 13.27 59.12 -34.40
CA ILE A 430 14.06 58.26 -33.52
C ILE A 430 13.69 58.62 -32.09
N ILE A 431 13.39 57.61 -31.26
CA ILE A 431 13.03 57.77 -29.86
C ILE A 431 13.98 56.97 -29.02
N ILE A 432 14.55 57.59 -27.97
CA ILE A 432 15.38 56.93 -26.97
C ILE A 432 14.62 56.95 -25.63
N VAL A 433 14.44 55.72 -25.06
CA VAL A 433 13.70 55.54 -23.80
C VAL A 433 14.61 54.78 -22.81
N PRO A 434 14.65 55.17 -21.52
CA PRO A 434 15.37 54.37 -20.50
C PRO A 434 14.71 53.02 -20.31
N GLN A 435 15.50 51.93 -20.30
CA GLN A 435 14.96 50.58 -20.25
C GLN A 435 15.49 49.79 -19.05
N GLY A 436 16.77 49.92 -18.72
CA GLY A 436 17.40 49.15 -17.64
C GLY A 436 18.37 49.97 -16.85
N TYR A 437 18.42 49.66 -15.53
CA TYR A 437 19.31 50.27 -14.59
C TYR A 437 20.30 49.23 -14.01
N ASP A 438 21.52 49.66 -13.67
CA ASP A 438 22.47 48.78 -13.03
C ASP A 438 22.20 48.65 -11.52
N LYS A 439 22.99 47.82 -10.84
CA LYS A 439 22.84 47.56 -9.39
C LYS A 439 22.98 48.80 -8.52
N THR A 440 23.57 49.90 -9.07
CA THR A 440 23.76 51.17 -8.39
C THR A 440 22.66 52.18 -8.70
N GLY A 441 21.63 51.78 -9.47
CA GLY A 441 20.54 52.65 -9.89
C GLY A 441 20.88 53.58 -11.07
N LYS A 442 22.06 53.43 -11.69
CA LYS A 442 22.42 54.22 -12.87
C LYS A 442 21.88 53.56 -14.14
N LEU A 443 21.44 54.39 -15.09
CA LEU A 443 20.92 53.93 -16.39
C LEU A 443 22.01 53.15 -17.12
N SER A 444 21.72 51.89 -17.46
CA SER A 444 22.65 50.96 -18.12
C SER A 444 22.26 50.61 -19.54
N THR A 445 20.94 50.65 -19.85
CA THR A 445 20.42 50.21 -21.15
C THR A 445 19.30 51.13 -21.57
N VAL A 446 19.32 51.59 -22.84
CA VAL A 446 18.27 52.35 -23.46
C VAL A 446 17.65 51.59 -24.64
N LEU A 447 16.40 51.83 -24.85
CA LEU A 447 15.69 51.35 -26.04
C LEU A 447 15.70 52.50 -27.09
N VAL A 448 16.19 52.16 -28.27
CA VAL A 448 16.18 53.07 -29.44
C VAL A 448 15.16 52.52 -30.43
N ALA A 449 14.15 53.32 -30.72
CA ALA A 449 13.07 52.94 -31.63
C ALA A 449 12.94 53.96 -32.76
N ASN A 450 12.81 53.49 -33.99
CA ASN A 450 12.62 54.32 -35.17
C ASN A 450 11.19 54.15 -35.69
N ARG A 451 10.50 55.29 -35.89
CA ARG A 451 9.17 55.34 -36.45
C ARG A 451 9.13 56.16 -37.73
N ASP A 452 8.49 55.60 -38.77
CA ASP A 452 8.18 56.35 -39.97
C ASP A 452 7.01 57.30 -39.74
N VAL A 453 7.27 58.58 -39.92
CA VAL A 453 6.29 59.65 -39.70
C VAL A 453 6.09 60.49 -40.96
N THR A 454 6.36 59.91 -42.12
CA THR A 454 6.32 60.58 -43.41
C THR A 454 4.92 61.18 -43.66
N GLU A 455 3.87 60.41 -43.52
CA GLU A 455 2.51 60.88 -43.75
C GLU A 455 2.07 61.98 -42.79
N GLU A 456 2.54 61.92 -41.54
CA GLU A 456 2.22 62.93 -40.49
C GLU A 456 2.93 64.23 -40.84
N LYS A 457 4.20 64.16 -41.26
CA LYS A 457 4.97 65.35 -41.64
C LYS A 457 4.50 65.97 -42.97
N GLU A 458 4.14 65.19 -43.94
CA GLU A 458 3.56 65.68 -45.20
C GLU A 458 2.25 66.43 -44.91
N ARG A 459 1.39 65.88 -44.06
CA ARG A 459 0.13 66.55 -43.65
C ARG A 459 0.42 67.84 -42.88
N GLU A 460 1.45 67.87 -42.02
CA GLU A 460 1.85 69.06 -41.27
C GLU A 460 2.34 70.18 -42.27
N ILE A 461 3.21 69.83 -43.18
CA ILE A 461 3.74 70.72 -44.21
C ILE A 461 2.59 71.30 -45.10
N GLU A 462 1.69 70.39 -45.50
CA GLU A 462 0.53 70.81 -46.31
C GLU A 462 -0.41 71.78 -45.55
N ARG A 463 -0.64 71.50 -44.26
CA ARG A 463 -1.42 72.43 -43.41
C ARG A 463 -0.72 73.75 -43.25
N ASP A 464 0.59 73.80 -43.02
CA ASP A 464 1.34 75.06 -42.91
C ASP A 464 1.30 75.84 -44.20
N LYS A 465 1.42 75.17 -45.36
CA LYS A 465 1.31 75.75 -46.68
C LYS A 465 -0.11 76.39 -46.89
N ASN A 466 -1.14 75.60 -46.55
CA ASN A 466 -2.51 76.06 -46.67
C ASN A 466 -2.80 77.25 -45.73
N LEU A 467 -2.27 77.22 -44.48
CA LEU A 467 -2.38 78.30 -43.53
C LEU A 467 -1.69 79.59 -44.05
N ARG A 468 -0.46 79.46 -44.58
CA ARG A 468 0.25 80.59 -45.19
C ARG A 468 -0.51 81.18 -46.40
N ASN A 469 -1.06 80.31 -47.26
CA ASN A 469 -1.84 80.73 -48.41
C ASN A 469 -3.13 81.39 -47.94
N ALA A 470 -3.82 80.91 -46.93
CA ALA A 470 -4.99 81.53 -46.35
C ALA A 470 -4.68 82.88 -45.70
N LEU A 471 -3.56 83.01 -44.98
CA LEU A 471 -3.06 84.24 -44.39
C LEU A 471 -2.79 85.33 -45.51
N ALA A 472 -2.04 84.93 -46.55
CA ALA A 472 -1.72 85.74 -47.68
C ALA A 472 -3.00 86.28 -48.42
N ALA A 473 -3.96 85.32 -48.57
CA ALA A 473 -5.26 85.70 -49.20
C ALA A 473 -6.08 86.70 -48.30
N ALA A 474 -6.07 86.51 -46.99
CA ALA A 474 -6.71 87.41 -46.00
C ALA A 474 -6.01 88.77 -45.98
N GLU A 475 -4.68 88.84 -46.04
CA GLU A 475 -3.94 90.11 -46.14
C GLU A 475 -4.26 90.85 -47.47
N HIS A 476 -4.31 90.16 -48.59
CA HIS A 476 -4.71 90.72 -49.85
C HIS A 476 -6.13 91.27 -49.83
N ALA A 477 -7.09 90.51 -49.26
CA ALA A 477 -8.47 90.95 -49.12
C ALA A 477 -8.59 92.16 -48.21
N ASN A 478 -7.82 92.25 -47.12
CA ASN A 478 -7.78 93.34 -46.17
C ASN A 478 -7.17 94.62 -46.82
N ARG A 479 -6.09 94.50 -47.61
CA ARG A 479 -5.50 95.59 -48.40
C ARG A 479 -6.49 96.12 -49.46
N ALA A 480 -7.17 95.21 -50.18
CA ALA A 480 -8.20 95.61 -51.15
C ALA A 480 -9.35 96.34 -50.46
N LYS A 481 -9.82 95.88 -49.30
CA LYS A 481 -10.85 96.56 -48.49
C LYS A 481 -10.41 97.93 -48.04
N THR A 482 -9.16 98.09 -47.59
CA THR A 482 -8.62 99.45 -47.16
C THR A 482 -8.45 100.40 -48.32
N ALA A 483 -8.04 99.89 -49.53
CA ALA A 483 -7.97 100.69 -50.74
C ALA A 483 -9.34 101.11 -51.31
N PHE A 484 -10.40 100.39 -50.94
CA PHE A 484 -11.75 100.70 -51.40
C PHE A 484 -12.47 101.70 -50.44
N LEU A 485 -11.95 101.88 -49.21
CA LEU A 485 -12.50 102.72 -48.15
C LEU A 485 -11.83 104.14 -48.08
N ASN A 486 -10.75 104.33 -48.84
CA ASN A 486 -10.07 105.61 -49.06
C ASN A 486 -10.40 106.17 -50.47
#